data_ace50ebca49965f27b3ba95c97ce269c
#
_entry.id   ace50ebca49965f27b3ba95c97ce269c
#
_cell.length_a   1.000
_cell.length_b   1.000
_cell.length_c   1.000
_cell.angle_alpha   90.00
_cell.angle_beta   90.00
_cell.angle_gamma   90.00
#
_symmetry.space_group_name_H-M   'P 1'
#
loop_
_entity.id
_entity.type
_entity.pdbx_description
1 polymer ?
#
loop_
_entity_poly.entity_id
_entity_poly.type
_entity_poly.pdbx_seq_one_letter_code
_entity_poly.pdbx_strand_id
1 'polypeptide(L)'
;MQFLHTYSATKKACYLGYITQAVTINFSPLLFVRFGQEFGISLTQISLLIGINFTIQLLIDFSSAKFLPHVSLRLISVLTQAFAAAGLVGLAFLPWAFPSPFAGLTIATVLCGIGGGLSEVLISPLIEACPSENKASSMSFLHSFYCWGQAGLILLAVLFFRFFGIEHWRVLACLLALEPIVDALLFAAVPMPEMNGEGGGMPLRRLFGMKLFLCLFVMIAAAGAAEQVMSQWASSFAENGLGVDKATGDLLGPCLFALLMGASRLIAGLIAGKVSLFVTVPASAVLCVGSYLLAGLSSNPLLALAGCALCGFSVGVFWPGVYSLAAKSIPGGGMPMFSILALAGDVGCLLGPSVAGKIADANGGNLRVPFLIATALPAVLLIATICLRALMKQKAPADNE
;
A
#
# COMPACT_ATOMS: atom_id res chain seq x y z
N MET A 1 10.31 -32.00 8.35
CA MET A 1 11.45 -31.32 7.68
C MET A 1 11.39 -31.34 6.14
N GLN A 2 10.92 -32.41 5.47
CA GLN A 2 10.82 -32.44 3.98
C GLN A 2 10.00 -31.31 3.38
N PHE A 3 8.98 -30.77 4.07
CA PHE A 3 8.14 -29.67 3.59
C PHE A 3 8.91 -28.36 3.33
N LEU A 4 9.90 -28.03 4.18
CA LEU A 4 10.69 -26.80 4.07
C LEU A 4 11.61 -26.75 2.83
N HIS A 5 11.87 -27.90 2.19
CA HIS A 5 12.73 -27.99 1.01
C HIS A 5 11.98 -27.89 -0.31
N THR A 6 10.78 -27.32 -0.32
CA THR A 6 9.94 -27.18 -1.51
C THR A 6 9.69 -25.72 -1.84
N TYR A 7 9.55 -25.37 -3.12
CA TYR A 7 9.13 -24.03 -3.56
C TYR A 7 7.71 -23.67 -3.08
N SER A 8 6.91 -24.65 -2.68
CA SER A 8 5.63 -24.39 -2.01
C SER A 8 5.83 -23.72 -0.65
N ALA A 9 6.88 -24.08 0.10
CA ALA A 9 7.23 -23.42 1.34
C ALA A 9 7.75 -22.00 1.10
N THR A 10 8.56 -21.78 0.05
CA THR A 10 9.01 -20.45 -0.36
C THR A 10 7.82 -19.55 -0.70
N LYS A 11 6.82 -20.05 -1.44
CA LYS A 11 5.60 -19.29 -1.72
C LYS A 11 4.85 -18.91 -0.44
N LYS A 12 4.79 -19.79 0.55
CA LYS A 12 4.14 -19.48 1.85
C LYS A 12 4.91 -18.42 2.63
N ALA A 13 6.25 -18.46 2.62
CA ALA A 13 7.06 -17.38 3.17
C ALA A 13 6.78 -16.05 2.45
N CYS A 14 6.69 -16.04 1.13
CA CYS A 14 6.30 -14.83 0.38
C CYS A 14 4.91 -14.30 0.79
N TYR A 15 3.94 -15.17 1.05
CA TYR A 15 2.61 -14.75 1.51
C TYR A 15 2.66 -14.13 2.91
N LEU A 16 3.43 -14.70 3.83
CA LEU A 16 3.68 -14.12 5.16
C LEU A 16 4.41 -12.78 5.04
N GLY A 17 5.42 -12.67 4.20
CA GLY A 17 6.12 -11.42 3.97
C GLY A 17 5.21 -10.27 3.47
N TYR A 18 4.16 -10.57 2.71
CA TYR A 18 3.15 -9.57 2.34
C TYR A 18 2.21 -9.21 3.50
N ILE A 19 1.97 -10.14 4.42
CA ILE A 19 1.30 -9.83 5.69
C ILE A 19 2.20 -8.93 6.54
N THR A 20 3.51 -9.22 6.66
CA THR A 20 4.49 -8.35 7.33
C THR A 20 4.45 -6.93 6.75
N GLN A 21 4.47 -6.79 5.43
CA GLN A 21 4.37 -5.49 4.76
C GLN A 21 3.08 -4.76 5.15
N ALA A 22 1.94 -5.45 5.14
CA ALA A 22 0.67 -4.86 5.56
C ALA A 22 0.70 -4.40 7.03
N VAL A 23 1.30 -5.18 7.92
CA VAL A 23 1.43 -4.86 9.35
C VAL A 23 2.32 -3.64 9.56
N THR A 24 3.50 -3.58 8.93
CA THR A 24 4.45 -2.48 9.11
C THR A 24 3.91 -1.13 8.61
N ILE A 25 3.07 -1.15 7.58
CA ILE A 25 2.47 0.07 7.00
C ILE A 25 1.22 0.49 7.79
N ASN A 26 0.38 -0.46 8.23
CA ASN A 26 -0.97 -0.16 8.71
C ASN A 26 -1.14 -0.21 10.23
N PHE A 27 -0.16 -0.69 11.01
CA PHE A 27 -0.29 -0.73 12.47
C PHE A 27 -0.21 0.67 13.11
N SER A 28 0.77 1.49 12.75
CA SER A 28 0.90 2.85 13.29
C SER A 28 -0.32 3.72 13.04
N PRO A 29 -1.00 3.70 11.88
CA PRO A 29 -2.25 4.43 11.65
C PRO A 29 -3.37 4.17 12.67
N LEU A 30 -3.47 2.94 13.19
CA LEU A 30 -4.44 2.59 14.23
C LEU A 30 -4.14 3.26 15.60
N LEU A 31 -2.91 3.76 15.75
CA LEU A 31 -2.41 4.35 17.00
C LEU A 31 -2.21 5.87 16.92
N PHE A 32 -2.51 6.53 15.80
CA PHE A 32 -2.23 7.96 15.61
C PHE A 32 -2.90 8.83 16.69
N VAL A 33 -4.16 8.56 17.01
CA VAL A 33 -4.87 9.27 18.09
C VAL A 33 -4.19 9.00 19.43
N ARG A 34 -3.83 7.74 19.71
CA ARG A 34 -3.12 7.35 20.91
C ARG A 34 -1.75 8.02 21.03
N PHE A 35 -1.00 8.10 19.94
CA PHE A 35 0.29 8.80 19.90
C PHE A 35 0.14 10.29 20.19
N GLY A 36 -0.91 10.94 19.64
CA GLY A 36 -1.23 12.33 19.96
C GLY A 36 -1.53 12.54 21.45
N GLN A 37 -2.34 11.67 22.05
CA GLN A 37 -2.73 11.74 23.46
C GLN A 37 -1.57 11.40 24.42
N GLU A 38 -0.79 10.37 24.10
CA GLU A 38 0.26 9.85 25.01
C GLU A 38 1.56 10.66 24.92
N PHE A 39 1.93 11.14 23.73
CA PHE A 39 3.20 11.82 23.47
C PHE A 39 3.05 13.30 23.11
N GLY A 40 1.84 13.81 23.00
CA GLY A 40 1.58 15.21 22.65
C GLY A 40 2.01 15.60 21.24
N ILE A 41 2.11 14.64 20.30
CA ILE A 41 2.52 14.89 18.91
C ILE A 41 1.36 15.39 18.06
N SER A 42 1.62 16.38 17.20
CA SER A 42 0.64 16.96 16.30
C SER A 42 0.34 16.11 15.09
N LEU A 43 -0.76 16.38 14.37
CA LEU A 43 -1.08 15.74 13.10
C LEU A 43 0.01 15.99 12.03
N THR A 44 0.67 17.14 12.07
CA THR A 44 1.84 17.42 11.20
C THR A 44 2.99 16.47 11.51
N GLN A 45 3.28 16.21 12.79
CA GLN A 45 4.32 15.24 13.17
C GLN A 45 3.93 13.81 12.77
N ILE A 46 2.67 13.43 12.93
CA ILE A 46 2.13 12.14 12.44
C ILE A 46 2.30 12.04 10.92
N SER A 47 1.97 13.11 10.19
CA SER A 47 2.17 13.18 8.73
C SER A 47 3.64 13.02 8.34
N LEU A 48 4.57 13.54 9.14
CA LEU A 48 6.01 13.34 8.93
C LEU A 48 6.40 11.87 9.12
N LEU A 49 5.84 11.16 10.12
CA LEU A 49 6.10 9.73 10.29
C LEU A 49 5.61 8.93 9.07
N ILE A 50 4.41 9.22 8.56
CA ILE A 50 3.89 8.61 7.32
C ILE A 50 4.84 8.92 6.17
N GLY A 51 5.20 10.20 6.00
CA GLY A 51 6.12 10.65 4.96
C GLY A 51 7.49 9.97 5.03
N ILE A 52 8.05 9.80 6.22
CA ILE A 52 9.32 9.11 6.45
C ILE A 52 9.20 7.63 6.04
N ASN A 53 8.12 6.94 6.44
CA ASN A 53 7.91 5.54 6.08
C ASN A 53 7.96 5.34 4.55
N PHE A 54 7.14 6.09 3.81
CA PHE A 54 7.09 5.98 2.34
C PHE A 54 8.35 6.53 1.67
N THR A 55 9.03 7.53 2.25
CA THR A 55 10.33 8.00 1.72
C THR A 55 11.38 6.90 1.80
N ILE A 56 11.44 6.15 2.90
CA ILE A 56 12.37 5.03 3.05
C ILE A 56 12.05 3.92 2.03
N GLN A 57 10.76 3.58 1.85
CA GLN A 57 10.34 2.60 0.83
C GLN A 57 10.79 3.07 -0.56
N LEU A 58 10.49 4.31 -0.94
CA LEU A 58 10.88 4.91 -2.21
C LEU A 58 12.40 4.87 -2.45
N LEU A 59 13.21 5.16 -1.42
CA LEU A 59 14.67 5.09 -1.51
C LEU A 59 15.17 3.66 -1.72
N ILE A 60 14.51 2.69 -1.10
CA ILE A 60 14.81 1.26 -1.29
C ILE A 60 14.46 0.83 -2.70
N ASP A 61 13.28 1.18 -3.21
CA ASP A 61 12.84 0.86 -4.57
C ASP A 61 13.82 1.41 -5.60
N PHE A 62 14.18 2.68 -5.47
CA PHE A 62 15.12 3.33 -6.37
C PHE A 62 16.53 2.71 -6.31
N SER A 63 17.01 2.35 -5.11
CA SER A 63 18.34 1.81 -4.92
C SER A 63 18.44 0.29 -5.14
N SER A 64 17.33 -0.42 -5.03
CA SER A 64 17.27 -1.89 -5.07
C SER A 64 17.89 -2.49 -6.33
N ALA A 65 17.62 -1.93 -7.50
CA ALA A 65 18.19 -2.36 -8.77
C ALA A 65 19.73 -2.37 -8.78
N LYS A 66 20.37 -1.53 -7.95
CA LYS A 66 21.82 -1.42 -7.85
C LYS A 66 22.41 -2.37 -6.81
N PHE A 67 21.81 -2.54 -5.66
CA PHE A 67 22.40 -3.35 -4.57
C PHE A 67 21.92 -4.82 -4.54
N LEU A 68 20.67 -5.11 -4.93
CA LEU A 68 20.11 -6.47 -4.88
C LEU A 68 20.95 -7.52 -5.65
N PRO A 69 21.48 -7.24 -6.84
CA PRO A 69 22.30 -8.22 -7.56
C PRO A 69 23.57 -8.64 -6.84
N HIS A 70 24.03 -7.85 -5.86
CA HIS A 70 25.27 -8.09 -5.12
C HIS A 70 25.06 -8.74 -3.77
N VAL A 71 23.82 -8.95 -3.34
CA VAL A 71 23.48 -9.52 -2.03
C VAL A 71 22.80 -10.87 -2.19
N SER A 72 23.15 -11.83 -1.33
CA SER A 72 22.46 -13.11 -1.31
C SER A 72 20.96 -12.90 -1.06
N LEU A 73 20.14 -13.49 -1.94
CA LEU A 73 18.68 -13.39 -1.90
C LEU A 73 18.13 -13.88 -0.54
N ARG A 74 18.72 -14.94 0.00
CA ARG A 74 18.39 -15.46 1.33
C ARG A 74 18.70 -14.43 2.42
N LEU A 75 19.90 -13.85 2.40
CA LEU A 75 20.32 -12.89 3.41
C LEU A 75 19.40 -11.67 3.40
N ILE A 76 19.13 -11.09 2.23
CA ILE A 76 18.28 -9.90 2.14
C ILE A 76 16.84 -10.19 2.54
N SER A 77 16.27 -11.38 2.22
CA SER A 77 14.93 -11.78 2.68
C SER A 77 14.85 -11.92 4.20
N VAL A 78 15.87 -12.50 4.83
CA VAL A 78 15.96 -12.58 6.30
C VAL A 78 16.09 -11.19 6.92
N LEU A 79 16.95 -10.34 6.38
CA LEU A 79 17.13 -8.96 6.86
C LEU A 79 15.86 -8.12 6.72
N THR A 80 15.10 -8.31 5.64
CA THR A 80 13.80 -7.68 5.44
C THR A 80 12.88 -7.91 6.63
N GLN A 81 12.71 -9.16 7.02
CA GLN A 81 11.86 -9.53 8.15
C GLN A 81 12.46 -9.09 9.50
N ALA A 82 13.78 -9.14 9.63
CA ALA A 82 14.46 -8.65 10.84
C ALA A 82 14.27 -7.14 11.04
N PHE A 83 14.33 -6.31 9.99
CA PHE A 83 14.04 -4.89 10.07
C PHE A 83 12.56 -4.62 10.42
N ALA A 84 11.63 -5.38 9.85
CA ALA A 84 10.21 -5.27 10.19
C ALA A 84 9.97 -5.60 11.67
N ALA A 85 10.51 -6.71 12.16
CA ALA A 85 10.43 -7.10 13.58
C ALA A 85 11.06 -6.04 14.49
N ALA A 86 12.28 -5.57 14.15
CA ALA A 86 12.97 -4.52 14.92
C ALA A 86 12.19 -3.21 14.94
N GLY A 87 11.51 -2.85 13.85
CA GLY A 87 10.64 -1.68 13.77
C GLY A 87 9.43 -1.80 14.70
N LEU A 88 8.72 -2.93 14.68
CA LEU A 88 7.57 -3.19 15.55
C LEU A 88 7.96 -3.21 17.04
N VAL A 89 9.05 -3.87 17.40
CA VAL A 89 9.60 -3.82 18.76
C VAL A 89 10.06 -2.40 19.09
N GLY A 90 10.69 -1.73 18.14
CA GLY A 90 11.12 -0.34 18.27
C GLY A 90 9.97 0.60 18.60
N LEU A 91 8.80 0.47 17.96
CA LEU A 91 7.59 1.23 18.33
C LEU A 91 7.24 1.07 19.81
N ALA A 92 7.38 -0.14 20.36
CA ALA A 92 7.04 -0.42 21.74
C ALA A 92 8.01 0.17 22.78
N PHE A 93 9.28 0.45 22.43
CA PHE A 93 10.30 0.81 23.42
C PHE A 93 11.02 2.13 23.11
N LEU A 94 11.31 2.46 21.85
CA LEU A 94 12.14 3.62 21.50
C LEU A 94 11.53 4.98 21.88
N PRO A 95 10.19 5.19 21.88
CA PRO A 95 9.62 6.48 22.35
C PRO A 95 10.01 6.85 23.78
N TRP A 96 10.31 5.87 24.63
CA TRP A 96 10.74 6.10 26.02
C TRP A 96 12.26 6.01 26.20
N ALA A 97 12.99 5.51 25.21
CA ALA A 97 14.45 5.41 25.25
C ALA A 97 15.14 6.72 24.85
N PHE A 98 14.42 7.65 24.21
CA PHE A 98 14.94 8.93 23.74
C PHE A 98 14.33 10.11 24.48
N PRO A 99 15.05 11.24 24.58
CA PRO A 99 14.53 12.46 25.21
C PRO A 99 13.25 13.00 24.52
N SER A 100 13.11 12.73 23.22
CA SER A 100 11.91 13.05 22.45
C SER A 100 11.23 11.76 22.00
N PRO A 101 9.97 11.51 22.42
CA PRO A 101 9.20 10.37 21.95
C PRO A 101 9.08 10.32 20.40
N PHE A 102 8.98 11.49 19.77
CA PHE A 102 8.92 11.62 18.32
C PHE A 102 10.19 11.07 17.65
N ALA A 103 11.38 11.28 18.23
CA ALA A 103 12.62 10.70 17.70
C ALA A 103 12.61 9.17 17.76
N GLY A 104 12.12 8.60 18.86
CA GLY A 104 11.95 7.14 19.01
C GLY A 104 10.97 6.56 17.99
N LEU A 105 9.80 7.21 17.81
CA LEU A 105 8.83 6.84 16.78
C LEU A 105 9.43 6.94 15.38
N THR A 106 10.23 7.97 15.10
CA THR A 106 10.90 8.15 13.81
C THR A 106 11.85 7.00 13.51
N ILE A 107 12.69 6.61 14.45
CA ILE A 107 13.62 5.48 14.28
C ILE A 107 12.85 4.18 14.03
N ALA A 108 11.82 3.90 14.83
CA ALA A 108 10.97 2.72 14.64
C ALA A 108 10.30 2.72 13.26
N THR A 109 9.79 3.87 12.81
CA THR A 109 9.19 4.06 11.48
C THR A 109 10.19 3.82 10.35
N VAL A 110 11.43 4.29 10.50
CA VAL A 110 12.52 4.01 9.54
C VAL A 110 12.77 2.51 9.43
N LEU A 111 12.84 1.80 10.55
CA LEU A 111 13.04 0.33 10.56
C LEU A 111 11.85 -0.39 9.90
N CYS A 112 10.60 -0.02 10.22
CA CYS A 112 9.41 -0.53 9.55
C CYS A 112 9.43 -0.24 8.04
N GLY A 113 9.81 0.99 7.65
CA GLY A 113 9.93 1.40 6.26
C GLY A 113 10.98 0.62 5.48
N ILE A 114 12.11 0.28 6.11
CA ILE A 114 13.14 -0.61 5.51
C ILE A 114 12.56 -2.01 5.30
N GLY A 115 11.90 -2.58 6.32
CA GLY A 115 11.29 -3.90 6.21
C GLY A 115 10.18 -3.94 5.15
N GLY A 116 9.29 -2.95 5.13
CA GLY A 116 8.18 -2.83 4.16
C GLY A 116 8.68 -2.66 2.73
N GLY A 117 9.61 -1.70 2.49
CA GLY A 117 10.16 -1.45 1.16
C GLY A 117 10.96 -2.63 0.60
N LEU A 118 11.79 -3.28 1.42
CA LEU A 118 12.48 -4.51 0.99
C LEU A 118 11.50 -5.64 0.69
N SER A 119 10.38 -5.77 1.44
CA SER A 119 9.33 -6.76 1.13
C SER A 119 8.73 -6.52 -0.25
N GLU A 120 8.46 -5.26 -0.60
CA GLU A 120 7.86 -4.88 -1.88
C GLU A 120 8.73 -5.25 -3.07
N VAL A 121 10.01 -4.89 -3.04
CA VAL A 121 10.94 -5.15 -4.15
C VAL A 121 11.38 -6.60 -4.26
N LEU A 122 11.32 -7.39 -3.18
CA LEU A 122 11.84 -8.76 -3.16
C LEU A 122 10.77 -9.81 -3.40
N ILE A 123 9.61 -9.69 -2.78
CA ILE A 123 8.67 -10.81 -2.66
C ILE A 123 7.95 -11.07 -3.99
N SER A 124 7.58 -10.03 -4.73
CA SER A 124 6.96 -10.18 -6.04
C SER A 124 7.87 -10.86 -7.06
N PRO A 125 9.14 -10.45 -7.25
CA PRO A 125 10.08 -11.19 -8.10
C PRO A 125 10.38 -12.62 -7.60
N LEU A 126 10.43 -12.84 -6.27
CA LEU A 126 10.63 -14.17 -5.71
C LEU A 126 9.51 -15.13 -6.10
N ILE A 127 8.25 -14.71 -5.98
CA ILE A 127 7.11 -15.56 -6.36
C ILE A 127 7.05 -15.80 -7.87
N GLU A 128 7.44 -14.79 -8.66
CA GLU A 128 7.53 -14.90 -10.10
C GLU A 128 8.61 -15.93 -10.52
N ALA A 129 9.75 -15.96 -9.83
CA ALA A 129 10.82 -16.93 -10.08
C ALA A 129 10.47 -18.35 -9.61
N CYS A 130 9.56 -18.52 -8.63
CA CYS A 130 9.14 -19.83 -8.18
C CYS A 130 8.41 -20.62 -9.28
N PRO A 131 8.62 -21.95 -9.44
CA PRO A 131 7.87 -22.77 -10.36
C PRO A 131 6.35 -22.66 -10.13
N SER A 132 5.60 -22.38 -11.21
CA SER A 132 4.13 -22.23 -11.15
C SER A 132 3.54 -22.51 -12.53
N GLU A 133 2.42 -23.25 -12.59
CA GLU A 133 1.65 -23.47 -13.80
C GLU A 133 0.98 -22.18 -14.30
N ASN A 134 0.62 -21.29 -13.38
CA ASN A 134 0.00 -20.00 -13.69
C ASN A 134 0.64 -18.88 -12.84
N LYS A 135 1.60 -18.18 -13.42
CA LYS A 135 2.33 -17.06 -12.80
C LYS A 135 1.41 -15.91 -12.42
N ALA A 136 0.49 -15.52 -13.32
CA ALA A 136 -0.46 -14.43 -13.08
C ALA A 136 -1.38 -14.73 -11.89
N SER A 137 -1.86 -15.97 -11.76
CA SER A 137 -2.64 -16.40 -10.60
C SER A 137 -1.83 -16.34 -9.31
N SER A 138 -0.59 -16.82 -9.33
CA SER A 138 0.30 -16.78 -8.16
C SER A 138 0.57 -15.35 -7.71
N MET A 139 0.75 -14.41 -8.63
CA MET A 139 0.96 -13.00 -8.35
C MET A 139 -0.31 -12.34 -7.78
N SER A 140 -1.47 -12.57 -8.40
CA SER A 140 -2.75 -12.05 -7.87
C SER A 140 -3.05 -12.58 -6.48
N PHE A 141 -2.77 -13.86 -6.22
CA PHE A 141 -2.94 -14.47 -4.91
C PHE A 141 -2.00 -13.86 -3.89
N LEU A 142 -0.72 -13.65 -4.23
CA LEU A 142 0.24 -12.95 -3.38
C LEU A 142 -0.31 -11.55 -2.96
N HIS A 143 -0.67 -10.73 -3.93
CA HIS A 143 -1.15 -9.38 -3.65
C HIS A 143 -2.43 -9.32 -2.82
N SER A 144 -3.25 -10.39 -2.83
CA SER A 144 -4.41 -10.49 -1.93
C SER A 144 -4.01 -10.62 -0.47
N PHE A 145 -2.83 -11.20 -0.16
CA PHE A 145 -2.35 -11.34 1.21
C PHE A 145 -2.05 -10.00 1.89
N TYR A 146 -1.70 -8.97 1.13
CA TYR A 146 -1.61 -7.62 1.69
C TYR A 146 -2.96 -7.15 2.24
N CYS A 147 -4.03 -7.28 1.47
CA CYS A 147 -5.38 -6.87 1.90
C CYS A 147 -5.87 -7.70 3.09
N TRP A 148 -5.67 -9.02 3.04
CA TRP A 148 -6.03 -9.92 4.14
C TRP A 148 -5.17 -9.67 5.38
N GLY A 149 -3.87 -9.36 5.19
CA GLY A 149 -2.95 -8.98 6.26
C GLY A 149 -3.40 -7.70 6.95
N GLN A 150 -3.78 -6.67 6.18
CA GLN A 150 -4.32 -5.41 6.72
C GLN A 150 -5.63 -5.64 7.49
N ALA A 151 -6.59 -6.35 6.91
CA ALA A 151 -7.86 -6.65 7.59
C ALA A 151 -7.64 -7.50 8.84
N GLY A 152 -6.79 -8.53 8.77
CA GLY A 152 -6.45 -9.40 9.90
C GLY A 152 -5.76 -8.64 11.03
N LEU A 153 -4.83 -7.74 10.71
CA LEU A 153 -4.19 -6.85 11.67
C LEU A 153 -5.24 -6.02 12.43
N ILE A 154 -6.18 -5.39 11.70
CA ILE A 154 -7.18 -4.51 12.32
C ILE A 154 -8.12 -5.32 13.22
N LEU A 155 -8.59 -6.48 12.74
CA LEU A 155 -9.43 -7.39 13.54
C LEU A 155 -8.70 -7.84 14.81
N LEU A 156 -7.42 -8.21 14.70
CA LEU A 156 -6.61 -8.60 15.85
C LEU A 156 -6.43 -7.42 16.82
N ALA A 157 -6.16 -6.21 16.30
CA ALA A 157 -6.01 -5.02 17.12
C ALA A 157 -7.32 -4.66 17.86
N VAL A 158 -8.45 -4.69 17.16
CA VAL A 158 -9.77 -4.44 17.77
C VAL A 158 -10.07 -5.44 18.87
N LEU A 159 -9.86 -6.74 18.62
CA LEU A 159 -10.07 -7.78 19.64
C LEU A 159 -9.12 -7.60 20.82
N PHE A 160 -7.83 -7.35 20.55
CA PHE A 160 -6.85 -7.15 21.61
C PHE A 160 -7.19 -5.95 22.49
N PHE A 161 -7.51 -4.80 21.88
CA PHE A 161 -7.84 -3.58 22.63
C PHE A 161 -9.17 -3.70 23.37
N ARG A 162 -10.13 -4.49 22.87
CA ARG A 162 -11.39 -4.78 23.57
C ARG A 162 -11.18 -5.56 24.87
N PHE A 163 -10.24 -6.51 24.88
CA PHE A 163 -9.98 -7.37 26.05
C PHE A 163 -8.95 -6.79 27.02
N PHE A 164 -7.94 -6.11 26.49
CA PHE A 164 -6.77 -5.68 27.28
C PHE A 164 -6.68 -4.14 27.41
N GLY A 165 -7.44 -3.38 26.65
CA GLY A 165 -7.35 -1.92 26.59
C GLY A 165 -6.28 -1.42 25.63
N ILE A 166 -6.47 -0.20 25.10
CA ILE A 166 -5.54 0.42 24.13
C ILE A 166 -4.21 0.83 24.78
N GLU A 167 -4.17 0.97 26.10
CA GLU A 167 -2.96 1.25 26.88
C GLU A 167 -1.91 0.15 26.75
N HIS A 168 -2.33 -1.07 26.39
CA HIS A 168 -1.45 -2.22 26.16
C HIS A 168 -0.97 -2.36 24.69
N TRP A 169 -1.13 -1.31 23.87
CA TRP A 169 -0.72 -1.34 22.46
C TRP A 169 0.75 -1.74 22.24
N ARG A 170 1.63 -1.45 23.20
CA ARG A 170 3.04 -1.88 23.18
C ARG A 170 3.18 -3.40 23.22
N VAL A 171 2.36 -4.10 24.00
CA VAL A 171 2.34 -5.56 24.03
C VAL A 171 1.89 -6.11 22.68
N LEU A 172 0.86 -5.50 22.09
CA LEU A 172 0.41 -5.90 20.75
C LEU A 172 1.51 -5.69 19.70
N ALA A 173 2.25 -4.58 19.74
CA ALA A 173 3.39 -4.35 18.86
C ALA A 173 4.44 -5.48 18.95
N CYS A 174 4.77 -5.90 20.17
CA CYS A 174 5.69 -7.01 20.39
C CYS A 174 5.13 -8.36 19.90
N LEU A 175 3.83 -8.60 20.06
CA LEU A 175 3.17 -9.81 19.57
C LEU A 175 3.16 -9.84 18.03
N LEU A 176 2.87 -8.71 17.39
CA LEU A 176 2.92 -8.57 15.93
C LEU A 176 4.33 -8.80 15.38
N ALA A 177 5.38 -8.46 16.14
CA ALA A 177 6.76 -8.72 15.74
C ALA A 177 7.12 -10.23 15.67
N LEU A 178 6.33 -11.10 16.29
CA LEU A 178 6.54 -12.56 16.21
C LEU A 178 6.34 -13.08 14.79
N GLU A 179 5.42 -12.50 14.03
CA GLU A 179 5.15 -12.92 12.66
C GLU A 179 6.38 -12.73 11.76
N PRO A 180 6.99 -11.53 11.60
CA PRO A 180 8.21 -11.39 10.81
C PRO A 180 9.41 -12.17 11.37
N ILE A 181 9.50 -12.42 12.69
CA ILE A 181 10.54 -13.29 13.23
C ILE A 181 10.38 -14.73 12.70
N VAL A 182 9.15 -15.25 12.72
CA VAL A 182 8.86 -16.59 12.17
C VAL A 182 9.14 -16.64 10.69
N ASP A 183 8.77 -15.59 9.94
CA ASP A 183 9.01 -15.54 8.50
C ASP A 183 10.50 -15.40 8.15
N ALA A 184 11.30 -14.66 8.96
CA ALA A 184 12.76 -14.66 8.85
C ALA A 184 13.36 -16.06 8.96
N LEU A 185 12.88 -16.86 9.92
CA LEU A 185 13.33 -18.25 10.10
C LEU A 185 12.90 -19.12 8.90
N LEU A 186 11.70 -18.89 8.35
CA LEU A 186 11.25 -19.58 7.13
C LEU A 186 12.14 -19.23 5.93
N PHE A 187 12.42 -17.95 5.68
CA PHE A 187 13.31 -17.52 4.59
C PHE A 187 14.74 -18.05 4.75
N ALA A 188 15.22 -18.23 5.99
CA ALA A 188 16.50 -18.87 6.25
C ALA A 188 16.54 -20.35 5.83
N ALA A 189 15.39 -21.06 5.90
CA ALA A 189 15.30 -22.50 5.69
C ALA A 189 14.81 -22.92 4.30
N VAL A 190 13.95 -22.12 3.62
CA VAL A 190 13.34 -22.50 2.34
C VAL A 190 14.31 -22.37 1.16
N PRO A 191 14.10 -23.12 0.04
CA PRO A 191 14.92 -22.97 -1.16
C PRO A 191 14.66 -21.60 -1.81
N MET A 192 15.73 -20.95 -2.27
CA MET A 192 15.64 -19.70 -3.03
C MET A 192 15.70 -19.98 -4.52
N PRO A 193 14.79 -19.43 -5.33
CA PRO A 193 14.85 -19.58 -6.78
C PRO A 193 15.99 -18.73 -7.36
N GLU A 194 16.51 -19.15 -8.52
CA GLU A 194 17.42 -18.32 -9.29
C GLU A 194 16.64 -17.17 -9.95
N MET A 195 17.10 -15.95 -9.72
CA MET A 195 16.52 -14.76 -10.34
C MET A 195 17.24 -14.49 -11.68
N ASN A 196 16.69 -14.98 -12.77
CA ASN A 196 17.20 -14.68 -14.10
C ASN A 196 16.73 -13.29 -14.52
N GLY A 197 17.58 -12.29 -14.35
CA GLY A 197 17.34 -10.92 -14.77
C GLY A 197 17.61 -10.72 -16.26
N GLU A 198 16.74 -11.19 -17.14
CA GLU A 198 16.72 -10.72 -18.53
C GLU A 198 15.91 -9.41 -18.59
N GLY A 199 16.58 -8.29 -18.35
CA GLY A 199 16.02 -6.95 -18.39
C GLY A 199 16.08 -6.32 -19.80
N GLY A 200 15.30 -6.83 -20.74
CA GLY A 200 15.00 -6.09 -21.97
C GLY A 200 13.85 -5.09 -21.75
N GLY A 201 13.96 -3.87 -22.26
CA GLY A 201 12.88 -2.88 -22.16
C GLY A 201 13.23 -1.56 -22.84
N MET A 202 12.25 -0.67 -22.92
CA MET A 202 12.44 0.64 -23.54
C MET A 202 13.27 1.57 -22.62
N PRO A 203 14.28 2.29 -23.15
CA PRO A 203 15.08 3.21 -22.34
C PRO A 203 14.20 4.34 -21.76
N LEU A 204 14.50 4.75 -20.52
CA LEU A 204 13.72 5.75 -19.76
C LEU A 204 13.50 7.05 -20.54
N ARG A 205 14.53 7.55 -21.23
CA ARG A 205 14.42 8.77 -22.05
C ARG A 205 13.32 8.68 -23.10
N ARG A 206 13.13 7.49 -23.70
CA ARG A 206 12.07 7.25 -24.67
C ARG A 206 10.70 7.17 -24.01
N LEU A 207 10.59 6.53 -22.84
CA LEU A 207 9.35 6.45 -22.08
C LEU A 207 8.84 7.83 -21.69
N PHE A 208 9.69 8.70 -21.09
CA PHE A 208 9.30 10.05 -20.71
C PHE A 208 8.98 10.97 -21.91
N GLY A 209 9.45 10.64 -23.12
CA GLY A 209 9.04 11.32 -24.35
C GLY A 209 7.65 10.93 -24.86
N MET A 210 7.00 9.89 -24.28
CA MET A 210 5.72 9.39 -24.76
C MET A 210 4.56 9.97 -23.94
N LYS A 211 3.62 10.68 -24.58
CA LYS A 211 2.41 11.19 -23.93
C LYS A 211 1.58 10.09 -23.24
N LEU A 212 1.54 8.90 -23.83
CA LEU A 212 0.88 7.73 -23.23
C LEU A 212 1.50 7.36 -21.88
N PHE A 213 2.83 7.37 -21.79
CA PHE A 213 3.55 7.07 -20.54
C PHE A 213 3.29 8.14 -19.48
N LEU A 214 3.29 9.42 -19.86
CA LEU A 214 2.99 10.50 -18.92
C LEU A 214 1.56 10.41 -18.36
N CYS A 215 0.57 10.03 -19.17
CA CYS A 215 -0.78 9.76 -18.66
C CYS A 215 -0.78 8.61 -17.63
N LEU A 216 -0.10 7.51 -17.93
CA LEU A 216 -0.01 6.36 -17.03
C LEU A 216 0.74 6.71 -15.74
N PHE A 217 1.80 7.51 -15.83
CA PHE A 217 2.58 8.01 -14.70
C PHE A 217 1.70 8.85 -13.74
N VAL A 218 0.90 9.77 -14.29
CA VAL A 218 -0.05 10.57 -13.50
C VAL A 218 -1.15 9.69 -12.92
N MET A 219 -1.67 8.72 -13.68
CA MET A 219 -2.71 7.80 -13.20
C MET A 219 -2.25 7.01 -11.99
N ILE A 220 -1.04 6.42 -12.02
CA ILE A 220 -0.57 5.57 -10.92
C ILE A 220 -0.21 6.41 -9.68
N ALA A 221 0.37 7.60 -9.86
CA ALA A 221 0.63 8.53 -8.76
C ALA A 221 -0.68 8.96 -8.08
N ALA A 222 -1.72 9.29 -8.85
CA ALA A 222 -3.04 9.63 -8.33
C ALA A 222 -3.71 8.42 -7.65
N ALA A 223 -3.49 7.20 -8.17
CA ALA A 223 -3.99 5.96 -7.58
C ALA A 223 -3.40 5.70 -6.19
N GLY A 224 -2.06 5.75 -6.06
CA GLY A 224 -1.37 5.56 -4.79
C GLY A 224 -1.77 6.62 -3.77
N ALA A 225 -1.83 7.89 -4.18
CA ALA A 225 -2.28 8.98 -3.31
C ALA A 225 -3.73 8.77 -2.83
N ALA A 226 -4.66 8.43 -3.73
CA ALA A 226 -6.06 8.21 -3.37
C ALA A 226 -6.25 7.00 -2.44
N GLU A 227 -5.51 5.93 -2.63
CA GLU A 227 -5.54 4.77 -1.75
C GLU A 227 -5.03 5.14 -0.35
N GLN A 228 -3.84 5.74 -0.27
CA GLN A 228 -3.16 5.94 0.99
C GLN A 228 -3.72 7.09 1.83
N VAL A 229 -4.30 8.14 1.24
CA VAL A 229 -5.01 9.17 2.02
C VAL A 229 -6.11 8.54 2.85
N MET A 230 -6.94 7.69 2.25
CA MET A 230 -8.03 7.04 2.98
C MET A 230 -7.50 6.00 3.96
N SER A 231 -6.62 5.11 3.53
CA SER A 231 -6.08 4.00 4.33
C SER A 231 -5.39 4.50 5.60
N GLN A 232 -4.54 5.54 5.50
CA GLN A 232 -3.75 6.04 6.62
C GLN A 232 -4.56 6.87 7.63
N TRP A 233 -5.62 7.54 7.18
CA TRP A 233 -6.37 8.46 8.05
C TRP A 233 -7.74 7.96 8.46
N ALA A 234 -8.25 6.81 7.93
CA ALA A 234 -9.61 6.32 8.20
C ALA A 234 -9.88 6.04 9.68
N SER A 235 -8.92 5.45 10.42
CA SER A 235 -9.06 5.20 11.86
C SER A 235 -9.16 6.51 12.65
N SER A 236 -8.21 7.44 12.42
CA SER A 236 -8.22 8.75 13.09
C SER A 236 -9.45 9.59 12.71
N PHE A 237 -9.93 9.47 11.48
CA PHE A 237 -11.15 10.12 11.03
C PHE A 237 -12.39 9.57 11.74
N ALA A 238 -12.49 8.25 11.91
CA ALA A 238 -13.59 7.62 12.63
C ALA A 238 -13.63 8.08 14.10
N GLU A 239 -12.49 8.08 14.76
CA GLU A 239 -12.38 8.40 16.17
C GLU A 239 -12.53 9.92 16.43
N ASN A 240 -11.68 10.75 15.85
CA ASN A 240 -11.66 12.20 16.09
C ASN A 240 -12.62 12.99 15.21
N GLY A 241 -12.80 12.55 13.94
CA GLY A 241 -13.61 13.29 12.99
C GLY A 241 -15.11 12.99 13.08
N LEU A 242 -15.47 11.78 13.52
CA LEU A 242 -16.86 11.32 13.63
C LEU A 242 -17.31 11.05 15.07
N GLY A 243 -16.39 10.99 16.05
CA GLY A 243 -16.69 10.68 17.44
C GLY A 243 -17.20 9.25 17.65
N VAL A 244 -16.85 8.31 16.75
CA VAL A 244 -17.23 6.90 16.86
C VAL A 244 -16.22 6.21 17.77
N ASP A 245 -16.70 5.26 18.59
CA ASP A 245 -15.78 4.47 19.41
C ASP A 245 -14.75 3.75 18.54
N LYS A 246 -13.54 3.58 19.08
CA LYS A 246 -12.40 3.07 18.31
C LYS A 246 -12.67 1.71 17.66
N ALA A 247 -13.30 0.77 18.38
CA ALA A 247 -13.54 -0.57 17.84
C ALA A 247 -14.48 -0.53 16.64
N THR A 248 -15.59 0.19 16.75
CA THR A 248 -16.55 0.38 15.66
C THR A 248 -15.92 1.16 14.50
N GLY A 249 -15.16 2.22 14.81
CA GLY A 249 -14.47 3.05 13.85
C GLY A 249 -13.46 2.27 13.02
N ASP A 250 -12.62 1.47 13.67
CA ASP A 250 -11.60 0.65 13.00
C ASP A 250 -12.21 -0.49 12.17
N LEU A 251 -13.32 -1.09 12.63
CA LEU A 251 -14.01 -2.13 11.88
C LEU A 251 -14.72 -1.59 10.63
N LEU A 252 -15.48 -0.50 10.79
CA LEU A 252 -16.30 0.04 9.69
C LEU A 252 -15.51 0.97 8.75
N GLY A 253 -14.41 1.56 9.20
CA GLY A 253 -13.51 2.36 8.40
C GLY A 253 -12.42 1.49 7.74
N PRO A 254 -11.21 1.42 8.31
CA PRO A 254 -10.06 0.82 7.66
C PRO A 254 -10.17 -0.70 7.46
N CYS A 255 -10.89 -1.46 8.32
CA CYS A 255 -11.06 -2.90 8.12
C CYS A 255 -11.96 -3.19 6.91
N LEU A 256 -13.14 -2.56 6.82
CA LEU A 256 -14.01 -2.71 5.65
C LEU A 256 -13.35 -2.14 4.38
N PHE A 257 -12.58 -1.06 4.49
CA PHE A 257 -11.75 -0.57 3.38
C PHE A 257 -10.86 -1.69 2.83
N ALA A 258 -10.09 -2.36 3.69
CA ALA A 258 -9.17 -3.42 3.29
C ALA A 258 -9.91 -4.66 2.71
N LEU A 259 -11.00 -5.08 3.36
CA LEU A 259 -11.83 -6.20 2.88
C LEU A 259 -12.44 -5.92 1.51
N LEU A 260 -13.02 -4.73 1.32
CA LEU A 260 -13.63 -4.34 0.06
C LEU A 260 -12.58 -4.11 -1.03
N MET A 261 -11.38 -3.63 -0.70
CA MET A 261 -10.25 -3.56 -1.62
C MET A 261 -9.84 -4.95 -2.11
N GLY A 262 -9.71 -5.92 -1.20
CA GLY A 262 -9.43 -7.31 -1.54
C GLY A 262 -10.53 -7.94 -2.42
N ALA A 263 -11.79 -7.72 -2.07
CA ALA A 263 -12.94 -8.18 -2.86
C ALA A 263 -12.95 -7.57 -4.27
N SER A 264 -12.68 -6.28 -4.38
CA SER A 264 -12.59 -5.57 -5.67
C SER A 264 -11.48 -6.15 -6.57
N ARG A 265 -10.31 -6.47 -6.00
CA ARG A 265 -9.21 -7.13 -6.74
C ARG A 265 -9.61 -8.52 -7.24
N LEU A 266 -10.30 -9.31 -6.43
CA LEU A 266 -10.81 -10.61 -6.85
C LEU A 266 -11.85 -10.48 -7.99
N ILE A 267 -12.82 -9.58 -7.84
CA ILE A 267 -13.86 -9.32 -8.85
C ILE A 267 -13.20 -8.85 -10.15
N ALA A 268 -12.26 -7.90 -10.08
CA ALA A 268 -11.51 -7.42 -11.25
C ALA A 268 -10.81 -8.57 -11.98
N GLY A 269 -10.21 -9.52 -11.25
CA GLY A 269 -9.63 -10.73 -11.81
C GLY A 269 -10.66 -11.63 -12.53
N LEU A 270 -11.85 -11.81 -11.95
CA LEU A 270 -12.92 -12.64 -12.52
C LEU A 270 -13.55 -12.04 -13.79
N ILE A 271 -13.60 -10.71 -13.88
CA ILE A 271 -14.14 -9.99 -15.04
C ILE A 271 -13.06 -9.61 -16.06
N ALA A 272 -11.79 -9.91 -15.76
CA ALA A 272 -10.68 -9.65 -16.67
C ALA A 272 -10.91 -10.33 -18.02
N GLY A 273 -10.72 -9.57 -19.10
CA GLY A 273 -10.99 -10.02 -20.46
C GLY A 273 -12.46 -9.96 -20.89
N LYS A 274 -13.43 -9.85 -19.97
CA LYS A 274 -14.87 -9.71 -20.27
C LYS A 274 -15.29 -8.23 -20.34
N VAL A 275 -14.72 -7.41 -19.48
CA VAL A 275 -15.01 -5.97 -19.42
C VAL A 275 -13.75 -5.17 -19.73
N SER A 276 -13.90 -4.13 -20.56
CA SER A 276 -12.76 -3.28 -20.94
C SER A 276 -12.22 -2.50 -19.74
N LEU A 277 -10.90 -2.44 -19.61
CA LEU A 277 -10.21 -1.58 -18.63
C LEU A 277 -10.58 -0.09 -18.77
N PHE A 278 -10.92 0.36 -20.00
CA PHE A 278 -11.43 1.71 -20.25
C PHE A 278 -12.89 1.92 -19.81
N VAL A 279 -13.51 0.92 -19.19
CA VAL A 279 -14.79 1.00 -18.49
C VAL A 279 -14.58 0.82 -16.98
N THR A 280 -13.85 -0.23 -16.59
CA THR A 280 -13.66 -0.56 -15.16
C THR A 280 -12.88 0.52 -14.41
N VAL A 281 -11.76 1.01 -14.95
CA VAL A 281 -10.93 2.03 -14.29
C VAL A 281 -11.68 3.37 -14.13
N PRO A 282 -12.31 3.95 -15.17
CA PRO A 282 -13.13 5.15 -15.00
C PRO A 282 -14.33 4.97 -14.07
N ALA A 283 -15.03 3.83 -14.12
CA ALA A 283 -16.15 3.56 -13.23
C ALA A 283 -15.70 3.52 -11.76
N SER A 284 -14.56 2.87 -11.49
CA SER A 284 -13.95 2.86 -10.16
C SER A 284 -13.50 4.25 -9.73
N ALA A 285 -12.99 5.09 -10.65
CA ALA A 285 -12.60 6.46 -10.34
C ALA A 285 -13.81 7.34 -9.97
N VAL A 286 -14.93 7.21 -10.68
CA VAL A 286 -16.20 7.89 -10.34
C VAL A 286 -16.70 7.43 -8.98
N LEU A 287 -16.68 6.13 -8.70
CA LEU A 287 -17.06 5.58 -7.40
C LEU A 287 -16.15 6.13 -6.29
N CYS A 288 -14.84 6.24 -6.55
CA CYS A 288 -13.88 6.78 -5.60
C CYS A 288 -14.13 8.27 -5.28
N VAL A 289 -14.46 9.09 -6.29
CA VAL A 289 -14.90 10.47 -6.09
C VAL A 289 -16.13 10.51 -5.18
N GLY A 290 -17.16 9.70 -5.49
CA GLY A 290 -18.37 9.59 -4.66
C GLY A 290 -18.07 9.16 -3.23
N SER A 291 -17.14 8.22 -3.05
CA SER A 291 -16.71 7.71 -1.74
C SER A 291 -16.05 8.79 -0.89
N TYR A 292 -15.14 9.58 -1.46
CA TYR A 292 -14.51 10.71 -0.79
C TYR A 292 -15.49 11.82 -0.44
N LEU A 293 -16.43 12.14 -1.36
CA LEU A 293 -17.49 13.12 -1.09
C LEU A 293 -18.41 12.62 0.02
N LEU A 294 -18.78 11.35 0.01
CA LEU A 294 -19.62 10.75 1.05
C LEU A 294 -18.92 10.81 2.43
N ALA A 295 -17.63 10.46 2.49
CA ALA A 295 -16.86 10.54 3.72
C ALA A 295 -16.71 11.99 4.22
N GLY A 296 -16.40 12.94 3.34
CA GLY A 296 -16.13 14.33 3.70
C GLY A 296 -17.37 15.17 4.01
N LEU A 297 -18.48 14.95 3.30
CA LEU A 297 -19.70 15.78 3.40
C LEU A 297 -20.73 15.22 4.39
N SER A 298 -20.75 13.90 4.61
CA SER A 298 -21.79 13.30 5.45
C SER A 298 -21.68 13.73 6.91
N SER A 299 -22.78 14.18 7.49
CA SER A 299 -22.92 14.43 8.93
C SER A 299 -23.22 13.14 9.70
N ASN A 300 -23.74 12.12 9.03
CA ASN A 300 -24.03 10.81 9.63
C ASN A 300 -22.74 9.97 9.67
N PRO A 301 -22.25 9.55 10.87
CA PRO A 301 -21.02 8.78 11.00
C PRO A 301 -21.02 7.47 10.19
N LEU A 302 -22.14 6.73 10.15
CA LEU A 302 -22.22 5.47 9.41
C LEU A 302 -22.08 5.68 7.90
N LEU A 303 -22.69 6.75 7.36
CA LEU A 303 -22.55 7.09 5.94
C LEU A 303 -21.13 7.56 5.61
N ALA A 304 -20.48 8.31 6.50
CA ALA A 304 -19.10 8.71 6.33
C ALA A 304 -18.16 7.50 6.31
N LEU A 305 -18.34 6.54 7.24
CA LEU A 305 -17.60 5.28 7.27
C LEU A 305 -17.90 4.38 6.07
N ALA A 306 -19.15 4.36 5.58
CA ALA A 306 -19.48 3.69 4.32
C ALA A 306 -18.72 4.31 3.13
N GLY A 307 -18.51 5.63 3.13
CA GLY A 307 -17.63 6.31 2.18
C GLY A 307 -16.20 5.80 2.24
N CYS A 308 -15.63 5.66 3.46
CA CYS A 308 -14.30 5.09 3.65
C CYS A 308 -14.21 3.66 3.11
N ALA A 309 -15.18 2.80 3.45
CA ALA A 309 -15.22 1.41 3.00
C ALA A 309 -15.35 1.28 1.47
N LEU A 310 -16.27 2.05 0.85
CA LEU A 310 -16.46 2.08 -0.61
C LEU A 310 -15.23 2.64 -1.34
N CYS A 311 -14.48 3.54 -0.72
CA CYS A 311 -13.19 3.99 -1.25
C CYS A 311 -12.25 2.78 -1.43
N GLY A 312 -12.17 1.86 -0.45
CA GLY A 312 -11.40 0.62 -0.57
C GLY A 312 -11.81 -0.19 -1.79
N PHE A 313 -13.12 -0.41 -2.00
CA PHE A 313 -13.61 -1.11 -3.19
C PHE A 313 -13.18 -0.45 -4.49
N SER A 314 -13.24 0.88 -4.55
CA SER A 314 -12.89 1.63 -5.76
C SER A 314 -11.39 1.62 -6.06
N VAL A 315 -10.53 1.84 -5.06
CA VAL A 315 -9.07 1.89 -5.28
C VAL A 315 -8.46 0.51 -5.60
N GLY A 316 -9.13 -0.58 -5.22
CA GLY A 316 -8.66 -1.94 -5.49
C GLY A 316 -8.35 -2.23 -6.96
N VAL A 317 -9.04 -1.57 -7.89
CA VAL A 317 -8.83 -1.71 -9.34
C VAL A 317 -7.70 -0.81 -9.87
N PHE A 318 -7.30 0.25 -9.17
CA PHE A 318 -6.43 1.27 -9.74
C PHE A 318 -5.04 0.75 -10.11
N TRP A 319 -4.31 0.15 -9.17
CA TRP A 319 -2.98 -0.38 -9.43
C TRP A 319 -2.98 -1.44 -10.54
N PRO A 320 -3.71 -2.57 -10.41
CA PRO A 320 -3.71 -3.60 -11.45
C PRO A 320 -4.26 -3.10 -12.78
N GLY A 321 -5.24 -2.19 -12.74
CA GLY A 321 -5.83 -1.58 -13.93
C GLY A 321 -4.85 -0.71 -14.70
N VAL A 322 -4.09 0.16 -14.00
CA VAL A 322 -3.09 1.04 -14.65
C VAL A 322 -1.93 0.22 -15.20
N TYR A 323 -1.43 -0.79 -14.48
CA TYR A 323 -0.39 -1.68 -15.01
C TYR A 323 -0.85 -2.44 -16.26
N SER A 324 -2.08 -2.95 -16.26
CA SER A 324 -2.65 -3.62 -17.41
C SER A 324 -2.84 -2.67 -18.61
N LEU A 325 -3.25 -1.42 -18.35
CA LEU A 325 -3.32 -0.38 -19.39
C LEU A 325 -1.92 -0.03 -19.91
N ALA A 326 -0.90 0.03 -19.05
CA ALA A 326 0.48 0.28 -19.45
C ALA A 326 1.01 -0.82 -20.39
N ALA A 327 0.84 -2.08 -20.00
CA ALA A 327 1.22 -3.22 -20.84
C ALA A 327 0.55 -3.18 -22.23
N LYS A 328 -0.74 -2.82 -22.27
CA LYS A 328 -1.52 -2.73 -23.52
C LYS A 328 -1.14 -1.51 -24.37
N SER A 329 -0.86 -0.35 -23.74
CA SER A 329 -0.66 0.93 -24.42
C SER A 329 0.77 1.10 -24.95
N ILE A 330 1.76 0.47 -24.30
CA ILE A 330 3.18 0.58 -24.61
C ILE A 330 3.80 -0.83 -24.68
N PRO A 331 3.51 -1.59 -25.75
CA PRO A 331 4.17 -2.87 -25.97
C PRO A 331 5.68 -2.69 -26.02
N GLY A 332 6.44 -3.56 -25.32
CA GLY A 332 7.91 -3.47 -25.25
C GLY A 332 8.44 -2.44 -24.24
N GLY A 333 7.58 -1.82 -23.43
CA GLY A 333 8.00 -0.96 -22.31
C GLY A 333 8.89 -1.69 -21.30
N GLY A 334 8.58 -2.97 -21.04
CA GLY A 334 9.39 -3.88 -20.23
C GLY A 334 9.54 -3.46 -18.78
N MET A 335 10.50 -4.07 -18.09
CA MET A 335 10.81 -3.79 -16.67
C MET A 335 11.01 -2.29 -16.36
N PRO A 336 11.76 -1.49 -17.18
CA PRO A 336 11.95 -0.08 -16.86
C PRO A 336 10.65 0.72 -16.76
N MET A 337 9.66 0.40 -17.62
CA MET A 337 8.35 1.06 -17.57
C MET A 337 7.63 0.75 -16.27
N PHE A 338 7.55 -0.51 -15.87
CA PHE A 338 6.85 -0.92 -14.66
C PHE A 338 7.52 -0.38 -13.40
N SER A 339 8.86 -0.39 -13.34
CA SER A 339 9.62 0.16 -12.21
C SER A 339 9.37 1.65 -12.01
N ILE A 340 9.36 2.44 -13.08
CA ILE A 340 9.08 3.89 -12.98
C ILE A 340 7.60 4.16 -12.64
N LEU A 341 6.68 3.33 -13.11
CA LEU A 341 5.28 3.44 -12.70
C LEU A 341 5.11 3.08 -11.22
N ALA A 342 5.77 2.03 -10.70
CA ALA A 342 5.78 1.73 -9.28
C ALA A 342 6.26 2.93 -8.46
N LEU A 343 7.45 3.45 -8.82
CA LEU A 343 8.03 4.63 -8.20
C LEU A 343 7.06 5.85 -8.19
N ALA A 344 6.33 6.07 -9.28
CA ALA A 344 5.33 7.14 -9.34
C ALA A 344 4.16 6.90 -8.38
N GLY A 345 3.71 5.64 -8.26
CA GLY A 345 2.69 5.24 -7.29
C GLY A 345 3.14 5.51 -5.86
N ASP A 346 4.38 5.16 -5.52
CA ASP A 346 4.97 5.36 -4.20
C ASP A 346 5.14 6.84 -3.86
N VAL A 347 5.49 7.68 -4.84
CA VAL A 347 5.44 9.14 -4.68
C VAL A 347 4.02 9.60 -4.33
N GLY A 348 3.00 9.04 -4.95
CA GLY A 348 1.59 9.27 -4.57
C GLY A 348 1.29 8.85 -3.14
N CYS A 349 1.72 7.65 -2.75
CA CYS A 349 1.57 7.11 -1.40
C CYS A 349 2.26 7.98 -0.33
N LEU A 350 3.41 8.55 -0.67
CA LEU A 350 4.15 9.47 0.17
C LEU A 350 3.42 10.83 0.31
N LEU A 351 3.10 11.45 -0.82
CA LEU A 351 2.61 12.84 -0.83
C LEU A 351 1.15 12.93 -0.37
N GLY A 352 0.29 12.00 -0.78
CA GLY A 352 -1.14 12.02 -0.48
C GLY A 352 -1.43 12.17 1.02
N PRO A 353 -1.12 11.18 1.86
CA PRO A 353 -1.42 11.24 3.29
C PRO A 353 -0.60 12.29 4.04
N SER A 354 0.64 12.57 3.60
CA SER A 354 1.49 13.60 4.22
C SER A 354 0.90 15.00 4.05
N VAL A 355 0.38 15.32 2.86
CA VAL A 355 -0.31 16.59 2.59
C VAL A 355 -1.65 16.63 3.30
N ALA A 356 -2.41 15.54 3.30
CA ALA A 356 -3.70 15.45 3.98
C ALA A 356 -3.59 15.75 5.48
N GLY A 357 -2.59 15.20 6.16
CA GLY A 357 -2.38 15.46 7.58
C GLY A 357 -1.99 16.91 7.88
N LYS A 358 -1.14 17.53 7.04
CA LYS A 358 -0.79 18.96 7.17
C LYS A 358 -2.02 19.86 6.98
N ILE A 359 -2.88 19.53 6.01
CA ILE A 359 -4.13 20.25 5.77
C ILE A 359 -5.06 20.09 6.98
N ALA A 360 -5.18 18.88 7.53
CA ALA A 360 -6.00 18.63 8.72
C ALA A 360 -5.51 19.46 9.91
N ASP A 361 -4.21 19.46 10.17
CA ASP A 361 -3.58 20.22 11.27
C ASP A 361 -3.86 21.73 11.11
N ALA A 362 -3.66 22.28 9.92
CA ALA A 362 -3.95 23.68 9.60
C ALA A 362 -5.45 24.06 9.73
N ASN A 363 -6.35 23.07 9.73
CA ASN A 363 -7.79 23.23 9.89
C ASN A 363 -8.29 22.74 11.27
N GLY A 364 -7.45 22.81 12.30
CA GLY A 364 -7.83 22.46 13.68
C GLY A 364 -8.09 20.95 13.88
N GLY A 365 -7.42 20.10 13.13
CA GLY A 365 -7.57 18.65 13.21
C GLY A 365 -8.72 18.08 12.37
N ASN A 366 -9.40 18.90 11.58
CA ASN A 366 -10.56 18.48 10.80
C ASN A 366 -10.15 17.67 9.56
N LEU A 367 -10.26 16.34 9.63
CA LEU A 367 -9.94 15.41 8.56
C LEU A 367 -10.96 15.41 7.39
N ARG A 368 -12.14 16.04 7.53
CA ARG A 368 -13.10 16.19 6.43
C ARG A 368 -12.55 17.06 5.30
N VAL A 369 -11.82 18.14 5.66
CA VAL A 369 -11.25 19.08 4.68
C VAL A 369 -10.27 18.38 3.74
N PRO A 370 -9.23 17.66 4.22
CA PRO A 370 -8.32 16.95 3.32
C PRO A 370 -9.01 15.84 2.52
N PHE A 371 -10.03 15.16 3.03
CA PHE A 371 -10.78 14.17 2.26
C PHE A 371 -11.54 14.81 1.10
N LEU A 372 -12.15 15.98 1.30
CA LEU A 372 -12.79 16.73 0.22
C LEU A 372 -11.80 17.21 -0.83
N ILE A 373 -10.62 17.66 -0.43
CA ILE A 373 -9.54 18.03 -1.36
C ILE A 373 -9.02 16.80 -2.11
N ALA A 374 -8.91 15.65 -1.44
CA ALA A 374 -8.45 14.41 -2.03
C ALA A 374 -9.38 13.85 -3.12
N THR A 375 -10.63 14.34 -3.24
CA THR A 375 -11.51 14.02 -4.39
C THR A 375 -10.87 14.40 -5.73
N ALA A 376 -9.94 15.35 -5.74
CA ALA A 376 -9.17 15.70 -6.91
C ALA A 376 -8.31 14.54 -7.45
N LEU A 377 -7.84 13.63 -6.58
CA LEU A 377 -6.96 12.53 -6.95
C LEU A 377 -7.65 11.53 -7.89
N PRO A 378 -8.79 10.91 -7.54
CA PRO A 378 -9.51 10.04 -8.47
C PRO A 378 -10.08 10.82 -9.68
N ALA A 379 -10.39 12.12 -9.56
CA ALA A 379 -10.79 12.94 -10.70
C ALA A 379 -9.63 13.10 -11.71
N VAL A 380 -8.40 13.35 -11.25
CA VAL A 380 -7.20 13.38 -12.09
C VAL A 380 -6.97 12.03 -12.77
N LEU A 381 -7.12 10.91 -12.05
CA LEU A 381 -7.01 9.57 -12.61
C LEU A 381 -8.06 9.34 -13.71
N LEU A 382 -9.31 9.76 -13.49
CA LEU A 382 -10.40 9.68 -14.46
C LEU A 382 -10.05 10.46 -15.73
N ILE A 383 -9.65 11.73 -15.59
CA ILE A 383 -9.26 12.60 -16.72
C ILE A 383 -8.09 11.98 -17.48
N ALA A 384 -7.04 11.54 -16.77
CA ALA A 384 -5.87 10.92 -17.39
C ALA A 384 -6.23 9.63 -18.16
N THR A 385 -7.19 8.84 -17.64
CA THR A 385 -7.69 7.63 -18.35
C THR A 385 -8.41 8.00 -19.64
N ILE A 386 -9.22 9.07 -19.63
CA ILE A 386 -9.90 9.57 -20.83
C ILE A 386 -8.89 10.07 -21.85
N CYS A 387 -7.88 10.84 -21.41
CA CYS A 387 -6.78 11.30 -22.26
C CYS A 387 -6.00 10.13 -22.87
N LEU A 388 -5.66 9.12 -22.07
CA LEU A 388 -4.98 7.93 -22.52
C LEU A 388 -5.76 7.23 -23.64
N ARG A 389 -7.07 7.05 -23.45
CA ARG A 389 -7.98 6.44 -24.46
C ARG A 389 -8.01 7.25 -25.76
N ALA A 390 -8.08 8.57 -25.66
CA ALA A 390 -8.07 9.46 -26.83
C ALA A 390 -6.75 9.37 -27.61
N LEU A 391 -5.61 9.39 -26.93
CA LEU A 391 -4.29 9.25 -27.52
C LEU A 391 -4.10 7.89 -28.21
N MET A 392 -4.63 6.81 -27.62
CA MET A 392 -4.57 5.47 -28.23
C MET A 392 -5.40 5.39 -29.50
N LYS A 393 -6.59 6.03 -29.54
CA LYS A 393 -7.42 6.10 -30.76
C LYS A 393 -6.74 6.84 -31.90
N GLN A 394 -6.01 7.93 -31.58
CA GLN A 394 -5.26 8.69 -32.58
C GLN A 394 -4.07 7.91 -33.16
N LYS A 395 -3.55 6.93 -32.43
CA LYS A 395 -2.40 6.11 -32.83
C LYS A 395 -2.79 4.85 -33.61
N ALA A 396 -4.07 4.44 -33.58
CA ALA A 396 -4.59 3.38 -34.44
C ALA A 396 -4.60 3.90 -35.87
N PRO A 397 -3.99 3.18 -36.86
CA PRO A 397 -4.06 3.62 -38.25
C PRO A 397 -5.51 3.72 -38.70
N ALA A 398 -5.78 4.70 -39.59
CA ALA A 398 -7.04 4.84 -40.32
C ALA A 398 -7.10 3.76 -41.45
N ASP A 399 -6.93 2.49 -41.09
CA ASP A 399 -7.10 1.36 -41.96
C ASP A 399 -8.36 0.63 -41.54
N ASN A 400 -9.49 1.13 -42.04
CA ASN A 400 -10.74 0.41 -42.37
C ASN A 400 -11.85 1.46 -42.59
N GLU A 401 -11.79 2.14 -43.75
CA GLU A 401 -12.98 2.54 -44.53
C GLU A 401 -12.97 1.81 -45.88
#